data_6a4806c9de9ec5571c6ed7f10184aa14
#
_entry.id   6a4806c9de9ec5571c6ed7f10184aa14
#
_cell.length_a   1.000
_cell.length_b   1.000
_cell.length_c   1.000
_cell.angle_alpha   90.00
_cell.angle_beta   90.00
_cell.angle_gamma   90.00
#
_symmetry.space_group_name_H-M   'P 1'
#
loop_
_entity.id
_entity.type
_entity.pdbx_description
1 polymer ?
#
loop_
_entity_poly.entity_id
_entity_poly.type
_entity_poly.pdbx_seq_one_letter_code
_entity_poly.pdbx_strand_id
1 'polypeptide(L)'
;MKIAIVGTGYVGLVTGTCFAEIGVNVTCVDTNSEKIESLQKGMIPIYENGLEEMVLRNVKAKRLKFTTSLESCLDDVEVIFSAVGTPPDEDGSADLSYVLEVARTIGRNMNQYKLVVTKSTVPVGTARRVRAAIQEELDKRGVNIEFDVASNPEFLKEGNAISDFMSPDRVVVGVESVRAEKLMSKLYKPCLLYTSPSPRD
;
A
#
# COMPACT_ATOMS: atom_id res chain seq x y z
N MET A 1 13.99 0.03 4.62
CA MET A 1 12.69 0.69 4.76
C MET A 1 11.68 -0.38 5.16
N LYS A 2 10.71 -0.03 6.00
CA LYS A 2 9.60 -0.90 6.40
C LYS A 2 8.29 -0.27 5.94
N ILE A 3 7.44 -1.05 5.29
CA ILE A 3 6.15 -0.62 4.77
C ILE A 3 5.02 -1.57 5.17
N ALA A 4 3.79 -1.08 5.17
CA ALA A 4 2.58 -1.89 5.27
C ALA A 4 1.78 -1.82 3.97
N ILE A 5 1.16 -2.93 3.58
CA ILE A 5 0.18 -3.00 2.50
C ILE A 5 -1.13 -3.46 3.12
N VAL A 6 -2.14 -2.63 3.09
CA VAL A 6 -3.47 -2.94 3.63
C VAL A 6 -4.39 -3.40 2.51
N GLY A 7 -4.89 -4.60 2.66
CA GLY A 7 -5.60 -5.34 1.62
C GLY A 7 -4.70 -6.38 0.95
N THR A 8 -5.06 -7.66 1.05
CA THR A 8 -4.34 -8.78 0.45
C THR A 8 -5.12 -9.40 -0.73
N GLY A 9 -5.85 -8.58 -1.45
CA GLY A 9 -6.37 -8.91 -2.78
C GLY A 9 -5.22 -9.03 -3.79
N TYR A 10 -5.58 -9.17 -5.05
CA TYR A 10 -4.61 -9.35 -6.14
C TYR A 10 -3.53 -8.24 -6.13
N VAL A 11 -3.96 -6.98 -6.17
CA VAL A 11 -3.05 -5.82 -6.21
C VAL A 11 -2.18 -5.74 -4.97
N GLY A 12 -2.76 -5.87 -3.79
CA GLY A 12 -2.03 -5.74 -2.52
C GLY A 12 -1.02 -6.86 -2.32
N LEU A 13 -1.39 -8.11 -2.60
CA LEU A 13 -0.50 -9.25 -2.43
C LEU A 13 0.66 -9.23 -3.42
N VAL A 14 0.40 -8.95 -4.70
CA VAL A 14 1.46 -8.82 -5.72
C VAL A 14 2.39 -7.66 -5.37
N THR A 15 1.85 -6.50 -5.06
CA THR A 15 2.62 -5.30 -4.69
C THR A 15 3.52 -5.56 -3.48
N GLY A 16 2.96 -6.10 -2.40
CA GLY A 16 3.71 -6.38 -1.18
C GLY A 16 4.81 -7.42 -1.40
N THR A 17 4.51 -8.47 -2.14
CA THR A 17 5.48 -9.52 -2.48
C THR A 17 6.62 -8.99 -3.35
N CYS A 18 6.32 -8.19 -4.36
CA CYS A 18 7.34 -7.59 -5.24
C CYS A 18 8.22 -6.58 -4.49
N PHE A 19 7.66 -5.76 -3.61
CA PHE A 19 8.48 -4.89 -2.74
C PHE A 19 9.39 -5.70 -1.81
N ALA A 20 8.91 -6.81 -1.25
CA ALA A 20 9.74 -7.69 -0.44
C ALA A 20 10.87 -8.31 -1.27
N GLU A 21 10.60 -8.71 -2.51
CA GLU A 21 11.59 -9.28 -3.43
C GLU A 21 12.75 -8.32 -3.73
N ILE A 22 12.48 -7.03 -3.85
CA ILE A 22 13.54 -6.02 -4.05
C ILE A 22 14.20 -5.54 -2.76
N GLY A 23 13.91 -6.18 -1.62
CA GLY A 23 14.62 -5.94 -0.35
C GLY A 23 13.90 -5.05 0.65
N VAL A 24 12.65 -4.66 0.41
CA VAL A 24 11.85 -3.89 1.37
C VAL A 24 11.25 -4.85 2.42
N ASN A 25 11.18 -4.41 3.68
CA ASN A 25 10.48 -5.15 4.72
C ASN A 25 8.98 -4.80 4.67
N VAL A 26 8.16 -5.78 4.35
CA VAL A 26 6.73 -5.60 4.08
C VAL A 26 5.88 -6.36 5.08
N THR A 27 4.88 -5.69 5.65
CA THR A 27 3.80 -6.31 6.40
C THR A 27 2.51 -6.13 5.60
N CYS A 28 1.93 -7.23 5.13
CA CYS A 28 0.62 -7.26 4.51
C CYS A 28 -0.47 -7.44 5.57
N VAL A 29 -1.49 -6.61 5.50
CA VAL A 29 -2.58 -6.55 6.47
C VAL A 29 -3.91 -6.84 5.78
N ASP A 30 -4.73 -7.71 6.35
CA ASP A 30 -6.10 -7.93 5.89
C ASP A 30 -6.99 -8.29 7.08
N THR A 31 -8.20 -7.79 7.12
CA THR A 31 -9.15 -8.09 8.22
C THR A 31 -9.68 -9.52 8.18
N ASN A 32 -9.56 -10.21 7.06
CA ASN A 32 -9.97 -11.61 6.92
C ASN A 32 -8.94 -12.55 7.54
N SER A 33 -9.25 -13.08 8.74
CA SER A 33 -8.35 -13.96 9.49
C SER A 33 -8.06 -15.28 8.77
N GLU A 34 -9.04 -15.89 8.11
CA GLU A 34 -8.86 -17.15 7.38
C GLU A 34 -7.87 -16.96 6.22
N LYS A 35 -7.97 -15.84 5.53
CA LYS A 35 -7.07 -15.48 4.45
C LYS A 35 -5.64 -15.25 4.95
N ILE A 36 -5.48 -14.54 6.05
CA ILE A 36 -4.18 -14.32 6.68
C ILE A 36 -3.56 -15.64 7.18
N GLU A 37 -4.34 -16.50 7.82
CA GLU A 37 -3.87 -17.83 8.23
C GLU A 37 -3.41 -18.68 7.04
N SER A 38 -4.16 -18.65 5.94
CA SER A 38 -3.77 -19.34 4.70
C SER A 38 -2.46 -18.80 4.14
N LEU A 39 -2.31 -17.49 4.06
CA LEU A 39 -1.07 -16.84 3.60
C LEU A 39 0.12 -17.16 4.51
N GLN A 40 -0.07 -17.19 5.82
CA GLN A 40 0.97 -17.57 6.79
C GLN A 40 1.42 -19.04 6.63
N LYS A 41 0.52 -19.91 6.17
CA LYS A 41 0.82 -21.32 5.86
C LYS A 41 1.38 -21.51 4.44
N GLY A 42 1.57 -20.42 3.68
CA GLY A 42 2.07 -20.46 2.31
C GLY A 42 1.04 -20.83 1.25
N MET A 43 -0.25 -20.84 1.61
CA MET A 43 -1.34 -21.04 0.67
C MET A 43 -1.77 -19.70 0.08
N ILE A 44 -1.53 -19.53 -1.22
CA ILE A 44 -1.78 -18.27 -1.93
C ILE A 44 -3.17 -18.33 -2.58
N PRO A 45 -4.10 -17.40 -2.22
CA PRO A 45 -5.50 -17.47 -2.66
C PRO A 45 -5.72 -16.97 -4.10
N ILE A 46 -4.69 -16.50 -4.77
CA ILE A 46 -4.74 -15.98 -6.14
C ILE A 46 -3.72 -16.71 -7.01
N TYR A 47 -4.02 -16.77 -8.31
CA TYR A 47 -3.08 -17.31 -9.29
C TYR A 47 -2.34 -16.17 -10.00
N GLU A 48 -1.05 -16.18 -9.88
CA GLU A 48 -0.11 -15.36 -10.66
C GLU A 48 1.18 -16.16 -10.81
N ASN A 49 1.70 -16.23 -12.03
CA ASN A 49 2.87 -17.05 -12.32
C ASN A 49 4.10 -16.59 -11.52
N GLY A 50 4.68 -17.50 -10.75
CA GLY A 50 5.85 -17.23 -9.91
C GLY A 50 5.55 -16.55 -8.56
N LEU A 51 4.30 -16.18 -8.27
CA LEU A 51 3.95 -15.48 -7.02
C LEU A 51 4.14 -16.36 -5.79
N GLU A 52 3.72 -17.62 -5.86
CA GLU A 52 3.81 -18.55 -4.72
C GLU A 52 5.26 -18.72 -4.25
N GLU A 53 6.18 -19.01 -5.17
CA GLU A 53 7.60 -19.17 -4.86
C GLU A 53 8.19 -17.86 -4.30
N MET A 54 7.78 -16.72 -4.84
CA MET A 54 8.23 -15.40 -4.40
C MET A 54 7.74 -15.09 -2.99
N VAL A 55 6.49 -15.39 -2.66
CA VAL A 55 5.93 -15.26 -1.31
C VAL A 55 6.70 -16.14 -0.33
N LEU A 56 6.85 -17.43 -0.63
CA LEU A 56 7.50 -18.39 0.25
C LEU A 56 8.94 -18.01 0.58
N ARG A 57 9.74 -17.63 -0.45
CA ARG A 57 11.15 -17.24 -0.19
C ARG A 57 11.26 -15.93 0.60
N ASN A 58 10.34 -14.96 0.41
CA ASN A 58 10.36 -13.70 1.14
C ASN A 58 9.84 -13.85 2.59
N VAL A 59 8.88 -14.73 2.84
CA VAL A 59 8.47 -15.12 4.19
C VAL A 59 9.64 -15.80 4.91
N LYS A 60 10.31 -16.77 4.28
CA LYS A 60 11.50 -17.42 4.83
C LYS A 60 12.63 -16.44 5.13
N ALA A 61 12.83 -15.45 4.27
CA ALA A 61 13.82 -14.39 4.45
C ALA A 61 13.40 -13.32 5.47
N LYS A 62 12.20 -13.44 6.06
CA LYS A 62 11.61 -12.49 7.04
C LYS A 62 11.39 -11.08 6.50
N ARG A 63 11.33 -10.92 5.18
CA ARG A 63 11.01 -9.64 4.52
C ARG A 63 9.51 -9.46 4.26
N LEU A 64 8.73 -10.54 4.26
CA LEU A 64 7.29 -10.52 4.05
C LEU A 64 6.59 -11.15 5.24
N LYS A 65 5.63 -10.43 5.84
CA LYS A 65 4.82 -10.86 6.97
C LYS A 65 3.34 -10.59 6.69
N PHE A 66 2.47 -11.33 7.36
CA PHE A 66 1.02 -11.22 7.27
C PHE A 66 0.40 -11.05 8.65
N THR A 67 -0.53 -10.11 8.80
CA THR A 67 -1.25 -9.87 10.06
C THR A 67 -2.67 -9.40 9.79
N THR A 68 -3.55 -9.57 10.78
CA THR A 68 -4.90 -9.01 10.76
C THR A 68 -4.99 -7.61 11.36
N SER A 69 -3.92 -7.12 12.02
CA SER A 69 -3.92 -5.85 12.73
C SER A 69 -2.93 -4.87 12.10
N LEU A 70 -3.46 -3.78 11.55
CA LEU A 70 -2.65 -2.65 11.09
C LEU A 70 -1.96 -1.96 12.27
N GLU A 71 -2.64 -1.83 13.39
CA GLU A 71 -2.14 -1.19 14.61
C GLU A 71 -0.85 -1.86 15.10
N SER A 72 -0.76 -3.17 14.98
CA SER A 72 0.40 -3.95 15.45
C SER A 72 1.70 -3.62 14.72
N CYS A 73 1.64 -3.04 13.55
CA CYS A 73 2.83 -2.71 12.74
C CYS A 73 3.03 -1.21 12.50
N LEU A 74 2.08 -0.35 12.92
CA LEU A 74 2.13 1.10 12.62
C LEU A 74 3.38 1.80 13.13
N ASP A 75 3.85 1.48 14.34
CA ASP A 75 5.05 2.13 14.89
C ASP A 75 6.33 1.74 14.12
N ASP A 76 6.31 0.60 13.45
CA ASP A 76 7.47 0.10 12.69
C ASP A 76 7.55 0.60 11.25
N VAL A 77 6.41 0.98 10.65
CA VAL A 77 6.33 1.31 9.21
C VAL A 77 6.31 2.82 8.98
N GLU A 78 6.93 3.26 7.89
CA GLU A 78 6.95 4.66 7.47
C GLU A 78 5.94 4.94 6.35
N VAL A 79 5.73 3.97 5.46
CA VAL A 79 4.82 4.08 4.32
C VAL A 79 3.74 3.00 4.42
N ILE A 80 2.49 3.42 4.23
CA ILE A 80 1.33 2.54 4.27
C ILE A 80 0.59 2.65 2.94
N PHE A 81 0.54 1.55 2.19
CA PHE A 81 -0.27 1.45 0.98
C PHE A 81 -1.66 0.94 1.32
N SER A 82 -2.68 1.66 0.92
CA SER A 82 -4.06 1.21 0.93
C SER A 82 -4.39 0.58 -0.42
N ALA A 83 -4.54 -0.74 -0.44
CA ALA A 83 -4.91 -1.56 -1.59
C ALA A 83 -6.23 -2.31 -1.33
N VAL A 84 -7.09 -1.72 -0.52
CA VAL A 84 -8.43 -2.27 -0.22
C VAL A 84 -9.37 -2.08 -1.40
N GLY A 85 -10.38 -2.94 -1.50
CA GLY A 85 -11.39 -2.85 -2.55
C GLY A 85 -12.19 -1.56 -2.48
N THR A 86 -12.60 -1.09 -3.65
CA THR A 86 -13.52 0.05 -3.84
C THR A 86 -14.68 -0.41 -4.72
N PRO A 87 -15.57 -1.28 -4.19
CA PRO A 87 -16.68 -1.80 -4.98
C PRO A 87 -17.62 -0.66 -5.42
N PRO A 88 -18.37 -0.85 -6.50
CA PRO A 88 -19.39 0.13 -6.90
C PRO A 88 -20.49 0.19 -5.83
N ASP A 89 -20.92 1.41 -5.50
CA ASP A 89 -22.09 1.67 -4.69
C ASP A 89 -23.38 1.56 -5.54
N GLU A 90 -24.55 1.62 -4.91
CA GLU A 90 -25.86 1.50 -5.57
C GLU A 90 -26.07 2.55 -6.69
N ASP A 91 -25.47 3.72 -6.56
CA ASP A 91 -25.51 4.81 -7.54
C ASP A 91 -24.42 4.72 -8.63
N GLY A 92 -23.59 3.66 -8.59
CA GLY A 92 -22.46 3.45 -9.50
C GLY A 92 -21.19 4.20 -9.14
N SER A 93 -21.17 4.97 -8.03
CA SER A 93 -19.97 5.58 -7.49
C SER A 93 -19.10 4.53 -6.80
N ALA A 94 -17.81 4.83 -6.55
CA ALA A 94 -16.96 3.94 -5.78
C ALA A 94 -17.26 4.06 -4.28
N ASP A 95 -17.50 2.95 -3.62
CA ASP A 95 -17.58 2.89 -2.15
C ASP A 95 -16.17 3.07 -1.56
N LEU A 96 -15.97 4.20 -0.89
CA LEU A 96 -14.71 4.56 -0.25
C LEU A 96 -14.67 4.20 1.24
N SER A 97 -15.67 3.52 1.78
CA SER A 97 -15.78 3.22 3.21
C SER A 97 -14.55 2.48 3.73
N TYR A 98 -14.05 1.49 2.99
CA TYR A 98 -12.85 0.74 3.36
C TYR A 98 -11.57 1.60 3.34
N VAL A 99 -11.41 2.43 2.31
CA VAL A 99 -10.28 3.38 2.19
C VAL A 99 -10.26 4.35 3.36
N LEU A 100 -11.42 4.91 3.69
CA LEU A 100 -11.56 5.88 4.79
C LEU A 100 -11.41 5.22 6.17
N GLU A 101 -11.82 3.96 6.34
CA GLU A 101 -11.60 3.26 7.60
C GLU A 101 -10.12 2.94 7.83
N VAL A 102 -9.37 2.58 6.79
CA VAL A 102 -7.90 2.48 6.88
C VAL A 102 -7.30 3.81 7.31
N ALA A 103 -7.73 4.91 6.72
CA ALA A 103 -7.27 6.26 7.08
C ALA A 103 -7.57 6.59 8.56
N ARG A 104 -8.77 6.31 9.05
CA ARG A 104 -9.14 6.53 10.46
C ARG A 104 -8.31 5.66 11.40
N THR A 105 -8.11 4.39 11.07
CA THR A 105 -7.27 3.47 11.86
C THR A 105 -5.84 4.01 11.99
N ILE A 106 -5.28 4.53 10.90
CA ILE A 106 -3.96 5.19 10.93
C ILE A 106 -4.01 6.40 11.87
N GLY A 107 -4.96 7.31 11.70
CA GLY A 107 -5.09 8.53 12.53
C GLY A 107 -5.28 8.23 14.02
N ARG A 108 -6.03 7.18 14.36
CA ARG A 108 -6.25 6.75 15.75
C ARG A 108 -4.99 6.24 16.44
N ASN A 109 -4.06 5.65 15.67
CA ASN A 109 -2.98 4.84 16.25
C ASN A 109 -1.58 5.33 15.91
N MET A 110 -1.39 6.21 14.92
CA MET A 110 -0.07 6.70 14.55
C MET A 110 0.53 7.60 15.63
N ASN A 111 1.83 7.44 15.88
CA ASN A 111 2.58 8.22 16.86
C ASN A 111 3.76 8.99 16.25
N GLN A 112 4.01 8.81 14.99
CA GLN A 112 5.08 9.46 14.22
C GLN A 112 4.64 9.61 12.76
N TYR A 113 5.42 10.37 11.99
CA TYR A 113 5.13 10.61 10.57
C TYR A 113 4.80 9.34 9.80
N LYS A 114 3.78 9.42 8.97
CA LYS A 114 3.39 8.37 8.01
C LYS A 114 3.14 8.98 6.62
N LEU A 115 3.59 8.25 5.60
CA LEU A 115 3.12 8.46 4.23
C LEU A 115 2.02 7.43 3.93
N VAL A 116 0.82 7.91 3.67
CA VAL A 116 -0.34 7.07 3.32
C VAL A 116 -0.58 7.14 1.83
N VAL A 117 -0.47 5.99 1.16
CA VAL A 117 -0.53 5.89 -0.30
C VAL A 117 -1.79 5.14 -0.72
N THR A 118 -2.65 5.76 -1.51
CA THR A 118 -3.80 5.09 -2.12
C THR A 118 -3.37 4.42 -3.42
N LYS A 119 -3.48 3.10 -3.47
CA LYS A 119 -3.14 2.30 -4.66
C LYS A 119 -4.37 1.88 -5.45
N SER A 120 -5.52 1.82 -4.81
CA SER A 120 -6.80 1.51 -5.46
C SER A 120 -7.18 2.57 -6.48
N THR A 121 -7.92 2.17 -7.52
CA THR A 121 -8.55 3.09 -8.45
C THR A 121 -9.69 3.84 -7.73
N VAL A 122 -9.53 5.14 -7.56
CA VAL A 122 -10.43 5.97 -6.77
C VAL A 122 -10.77 7.27 -7.50
N PRO A 123 -11.95 7.87 -7.24
CA PRO A 123 -12.33 9.16 -7.82
C PRO A 123 -11.37 10.30 -7.46
N VAL A 124 -11.33 11.30 -8.31
CA VAL A 124 -10.63 12.57 -8.02
C VAL A 124 -11.14 13.16 -6.69
N GLY A 125 -10.23 13.66 -5.87
CA GLY A 125 -10.55 14.21 -4.54
C GLY A 125 -10.49 13.20 -3.40
N THR A 126 -10.29 11.91 -3.65
CA THR A 126 -10.17 10.89 -2.61
C THR A 126 -9.00 11.18 -1.66
N ALA A 127 -7.86 11.67 -2.17
CA ALA A 127 -6.71 12.03 -1.32
C ALA A 127 -7.09 13.08 -0.25
N ARG A 128 -7.91 14.06 -0.60
CA ARG A 128 -8.42 15.06 0.36
C ARG A 128 -9.31 14.41 1.44
N ARG A 129 -10.16 13.46 1.06
CA ARG A 129 -11.02 12.73 2.00
C ARG A 129 -10.19 11.86 2.95
N VAL A 130 -9.17 11.18 2.43
CA VAL A 130 -8.22 10.40 3.24
C VAL A 130 -7.48 11.30 4.24
N ARG A 131 -6.96 12.43 3.77
CA ARG A 131 -6.30 13.43 4.63
C ARG A 131 -7.23 13.94 5.73
N ALA A 132 -8.46 14.30 5.38
CA ALA A 132 -9.45 14.77 6.34
C ALA A 132 -9.79 13.70 7.39
N ALA A 133 -9.93 12.44 7.00
CA ALA A 133 -10.21 11.33 7.91
C ALA A 133 -9.07 11.09 8.91
N ILE A 134 -7.81 11.17 8.47
CA ILE A 134 -6.65 11.06 9.36
C ILE A 134 -6.62 12.26 10.32
N GLN A 135 -6.74 13.47 9.78
CA GLN A 135 -6.67 14.70 10.58
C GLN A 135 -7.76 14.75 11.67
N GLU A 136 -8.99 14.35 11.33
CA GLU A 136 -10.09 14.28 12.29
C GLU A 136 -9.76 13.40 13.49
N GLU A 137 -9.14 12.24 13.27
CA GLU A 137 -8.75 11.34 14.36
C GLU A 137 -7.57 11.89 15.18
N LEU A 138 -6.61 12.58 14.55
CA LEU A 138 -5.54 13.27 15.27
C LEU A 138 -6.08 14.41 16.12
N ASP A 139 -7.04 15.17 15.61
CA ASP A 139 -7.70 16.27 16.34
C ASP A 139 -8.48 15.74 17.55
N LYS A 140 -9.22 14.64 17.40
CA LYS A 140 -9.90 13.96 18.52
C LYS A 140 -8.93 13.53 19.62
N ARG A 141 -7.71 13.13 19.26
CA ARG A 141 -6.64 12.75 20.19
C ARG A 141 -5.92 13.97 20.78
N GLY A 142 -6.11 15.16 20.25
CA GLY A 142 -5.40 16.37 20.67
C GLY A 142 -3.90 16.34 20.38
N VAL A 143 -3.48 15.63 19.33
CA VAL A 143 -2.06 15.49 18.93
C VAL A 143 -1.81 16.15 17.59
N ASN A 144 -0.59 16.67 17.40
CA ASN A 144 -0.13 17.24 16.15
C ASN A 144 1.01 16.36 15.59
N ILE A 145 0.65 15.46 14.69
CA ILE A 145 1.60 14.53 14.05
C ILE A 145 1.56 14.78 12.54
N GLU A 146 2.71 15.02 11.95
CA GLU A 146 2.82 15.22 10.49
C GLU A 146 2.55 13.92 9.74
N PHE A 147 1.90 14.04 8.59
CA PHE A 147 1.68 12.96 7.64
C PHE A 147 1.51 13.52 6.23
N ASP A 148 1.75 12.67 5.25
CA ASP A 148 1.45 12.96 3.86
C ASP A 148 0.48 11.92 3.28
N VAL A 149 -0.25 12.32 2.25
CA VAL A 149 -1.11 11.45 1.46
C VAL A 149 -0.62 11.49 0.03
N ALA A 150 -0.46 10.32 -0.58
CA ALA A 150 -0.08 10.17 -1.98
C ALA A 150 -1.05 9.27 -2.72
N SER A 151 -1.11 9.43 -4.04
CA SER A 151 -1.80 8.51 -4.94
C SER A 151 -0.79 7.77 -5.82
N ASN A 152 -0.97 6.48 -5.98
CA ASN A 152 -0.11 5.63 -6.78
C ASN A 152 -0.97 4.59 -7.49
N PRO A 153 -1.71 4.98 -8.55
CA PRO A 153 -2.51 4.04 -9.33
C PRO A 153 -1.63 2.94 -9.90
N GLU A 154 -2.20 1.74 -10.00
CA GLU A 154 -1.52 0.58 -10.53
C GLU A 154 -1.98 0.28 -11.97
N PHE A 155 -1.14 -0.41 -12.71
CA PHE A 155 -1.38 -0.84 -14.10
C PHE A 155 -1.06 -2.34 -14.28
N LEU A 156 -1.26 -3.12 -13.23
CA LEU A 156 -0.95 -4.56 -13.21
C LEU A 156 -1.99 -5.34 -14.03
N LYS A 157 -1.52 -6.19 -14.92
CA LYS A 157 -2.36 -7.11 -15.70
C LYS A 157 -2.35 -8.48 -15.05
N GLU A 158 -3.51 -9.04 -14.80
CA GLU A 158 -3.64 -10.42 -14.31
C GLU A 158 -2.88 -11.40 -15.22
N GLY A 159 -2.07 -12.25 -14.62
CA GLY A 159 -1.20 -13.20 -15.34
C GLY A 159 0.18 -12.64 -15.72
N ASN A 160 0.41 -11.33 -15.62
CA ASN A 160 1.69 -10.68 -15.89
C ASN A 160 2.08 -9.60 -14.86
N ALA A 161 1.40 -9.57 -13.73
CA ALA A 161 1.50 -8.49 -12.77
C ALA A 161 2.89 -8.37 -12.12
N ILE A 162 3.57 -9.49 -11.87
CA ILE A 162 4.94 -9.47 -11.34
C ILE A 162 5.88 -8.77 -12.32
N SER A 163 5.81 -9.11 -13.60
CA SER A 163 6.62 -8.47 -14.64
C SER A 163 6.30 -6.98 -14.77
N ASP A 164 5.01 -6.63 -14.77
CA ASP A 164 4.55 -5.25 -14.85
C ASP A 164 5.02 -4.41 -13.64
N PHE A 165 5.14 -5.02 -12.45
CA PHE A 165 5.66 -4.36 -11.27
C PHE A 165 7.18 -4.23 -11.28
N MET A 166 7.88 -5.31 -11.62
CA MET A 166 9.35 -5.38 -11.54
C MET A 166 10.06 -4.61 -12.67
N SER A 167 9.39 -4.44 -13.81
CA SER A 167 9.89 -3.73 -14.99
C SER A 167 8.76 -2.89 -15.61
N PRO A 168 8.25 -1.88 -14.89
CA PRO A 168 7.13 -1.09 -15.35
C PRO A 168 7.55 -0.14 -16.48
N ASP A 169 6.67 0.07 -17.45
CA ASP A 169 6.84 1.12 -18.46
C ASP A 169 6.85 2.52 -17.81
N ARG A 170 6.07 2.68 -16.75
CA ARG A 170 5.98 3.90 -15.95
C ARG A 170 5.43 3.61 -14.55
N VAL A 171 5.82 4.44 -13.61
CA VAL A 171 5.19 4.54 -12.28
C VAL A 171 4.61 5.94 -12.14
N VAL A 172 3.32 6.02 -11.82
CA VAL A 172 2.62 7.28 -11.61
C VAL A 172 2.44 7.50 -10.11
N VAL A 173 2.88 8.65 -9.63
CA VAL A 173 2.79 9.02 -8.22
C VAL A 173 2.33 10.48 -8.12
N GLY A 174 1.21 10.71 -7.45
CA GLY A 174 0.76 12.04 -7.05
C GLY A 174 1.17 12.32 -5.61
N VAL A 175 2.01 13.32 -5.40
CA VAL A 175 2.52 13.74 -4.09
C VAL A 175 2.40 15.25 -3.91
N GLU A 176 2.32 15.71 -2.66
CA GLU A 176 2.21 17.13 -2.30
C GLU A 176 3.43 17.65 -1.53
N SER A 177 4.36 16.76 -1.14
CA SER A 177 5.57 17.14 -0.42
C SER A 177 6.83 16.51 -0.99
N VAL A 178 7.95 17.20 -0.85
CA VAL A 178 9.28 16.69 -1.21
C VAL A 178 9.64 15.43 -0.41
N ARG A 179 9.18 15.36 0.85
CA ARG A 179 9.40 14.18 1.69
C ARG A 179 8.69 12.95 1.11
N ALA A 180 7.43 13.09 0.73
CA ALA A 180 6.65 12.01 0.10
C ALA A 180 7.26 11.59 -1.24
N GLU A 181 7.68 12.54 -2.07
CA GLU A 181 8.37 12.28 -3.34
C GLU A 181 9.63 11.43 -3.14
N LYS A 182 10.49 11.82 -2.21
CA LYS A 182 11.73 11.09 -1.90
C LYS A 182 11.46 9.67 -1.42
N LEU A 183 10.45 9.46 -0.58
CA LEU A 183 10.08 8.13 -0.09
C LEU A 183 9.58 7.23 -1.22
N MET A 184 8.68 7.74 -2.07
CA MET A 184 8.16 6.99 -3.21
C MET A 184 9.25 6.69 -4.24
N SER A 185 10.11 7.65 -4.54
CA SER A 185 11.26 7.47 -5.43
C SER A 185 12.21 6.39 -4.90
N LYS A 186 12.50 6.39 -3.60
CA LYS A 186 13.34 5.37 -2.97
C LYS A 186 12.75 3.98 -3.07
N LEU A 187 11.42 3.84 -2.92
CA LEU A 187 10.72 2.55 -3.03
C LEU A 187 10.78 1.98 -4.44
N TYR A 188 10.51 2.81 -5.45
CA TYR A 188 10.42 2.36 -6.84
C TYR A 188 11.73 2.36 -7.61
N LYS A 189 12.78 3.00 -7.09
CA LYS A 189 14.10 3.08 -7.75
C LYS A 189 14.62 1.73 -8.25
N PRO A 190 14.54 0.62 -7.50
CA PRO A 190 15.01 -0.68 -7.99
C PRO A 190 14.23 -1.23 -9.18
N CYS A 191 12.98 -0.77 -9.40
CA CYS A 191 12.12 -1.21 -10.50
C CYS A 191 12.28 -0.34 -11.76
N LEU A 192 12.95 0.82 -11.65
CA LEU A 192 13.10 1.77 -12.74
C LEU A 192 14.50 1.68 -13.33
N LEU A 193 14.58 1.33 -14.61
CA LEU A 193 15.86 1.28 -15.35
C LEU A 193 16.41 2.68 -15.65
N TYR A 194 15.51 3.69 -15.76
CA TYR A 194 15.85 5.08 -16.02
C TYR A 194 14.97 6.01 -15.17
N THR A 195 15.59 6.98 -14.51
CA THR A 195 14.89 8.12 -13.92
C THR A 195 15.09 9.32 -14.82
N SER A 196 14.06 9.71 -15.55
CA SER A 196 14.05 10.99 -16.26
C SER A 196 13.10 11.93 -15.53
N PRO A 197 13.53 13.11 -15.08
CA PRO A 197 12.59 14.10 -14.58
C PRO A 197 11.65 14.50 -15.72
N SER A 198 10.38 14.73 -15.37
CA SER A 198 9.41 15.23 -16.34
C SER A 198 9.85 16.62 -16.82
N PRO A 199 9.84 16.91 -18.12
CA PRO A 199 10.21 18.24 -18.61
C PRO A 199 9.18 19.34 -18.31
N ARG A 200 8.21 19.09 -17.44
CA ARG A 200 7.14 20.03 -17.06
C ARG A 200 7.16 20.40 -15.57
N ASP A 201 8.18 20.03 -14.84
CA ASP A 201 8.36 20.43 -13.44
C ASP A 201 9.15 21.73 -13.37
#